data_3672221454aa922e18115864ce7772e8
#
_entry.id   3672221454aa922e18115864ce7772e8
#
_cell.length_a   1.000
_cell.length_b   1.000
_cell.length_c   1.000
_cell.angle_alpha   90.00
_cell.angle_beta   90.00
_cell.angle_gamma   90.00
#
_symmetry.space_group_name_H-M   'P 1'
#
loop_
_entity.id
_entity.type
_entity.pdbx_description
1 polymer ?
#
loop_
_entity_poly.entity_id
_entity_poly.type
_entity_poly.pdbx_seq_one_letter_code
_entity_poly.pdbx_strand_id
1 'polypeptide(L)'
;MSVAPWRAWAELLAAPLAVLLLRAGLQAQGENDASGLQPLRAATLVADPYQAMWAAARPFVFTALGLLAAVLLLRWALRAALRRHGWPRVRPWAVALWVLAWLLGGAWLLADHLNRGARQPLPEQTVRVLLAREVPASERGVGGTEVYFEAPDAPAPQRLLAEAQPIGAFPIGSQARLHAEAGRWWGRWGRLAPPAGG
;
A
#
# COMPACT_ATOMS: atom_id res chain seq x y z
N MET A 1 -22.17 28.09 -29.97
CA MET A 1 -21.10 28.72 -29.15
C MET A 1 -20.01 27.67 -28.92
N SER A 2 -18.83 27.84 -29.55
CA SER A 2 -17.71 26.92 -29.31
C SER A 2 -17.15 27.19 -27.91
N VAL A 3 -17.21 26.22 -27.06
CA VAL A 3 -16.56 26.26 -25.72
C VAL A 3 -15.06 26.43 -25.99
N ALA A 4 -14.43 27.43 -25.40
CA ALA A 4 -13.01 27.66 -25.56
C ALA A 4 -12.23 26.38 -25.15
N PRO A 5 -11.26 25.90 -25.94
CA PRO A 5 -10.61 24.60 -25.74
C PRO A 5 -9.96 24.48 -24.37
N TRP A 6 -9.50 25.56 -23.75
CA TRP A 6 -8.89 25.56 -22.42
C TRP A 6 -9.86 25.13 -21.30
N ARG A 7 -11.18 25.44 -21.43
CA ARG A 7 -12.20 25.02 -20.44
C ARG A 7 -12.35 23.50 -20.39
N ALA A 8 -12.32 22.85 -21.56
CA ALA A 8 -12.40 21.39 -21.64
C ALA A 8 -11.17 20.72 -20.98
N TRP A 9 -9.98 21.29 -21.16
CA TRP A 9 -8.77 20.81 -20.49
C TRP A 9 -8.82 21.07 -18.98
N ALA A 10 -9.33 22.22 -18.53
CA ALA A 10 -9.50 22.51 -17.12
C ALA A 10 -10.46 21.52 -16.44
N GLU A 11 -11.59 21.20 -17.06
CA GLU A 11 -12.55 20.19 -16.56
C GLU A 11 -11.90 18.80 -16.39
N LEU A 12 -10.99 18.42 -17.31
CA LEU A 12 -10.35 17.10 -17.29
C LEU A 12 -9.17 17.03 -16.33
N LEU A 13 -8.38 18.09 -16.19
CA LEU A 13 -7.11 18.08 -15.48
C LEU A 13 -7.18 18.62 -14.05
N ALA A 14 -8.18 19.44 -13.70
CA ALA A 14 -8.24 20.06 -12.37
C ALA A 14 -8.29 19.03 -11.24
N ALA A 15 -9.15 18.03 -11.34
CA ALA A 15 -9.30 16.98 -10.31
C ALA A 15 -8.05 16.11 -10.18
N PRO A 16 -7.45 15.54 -11.27
CA PRO A 16 -6.19 14.81 -11.18
C PRO A 16 -5.05 15.66 -10.60
N LEU A 17 -4.90 16.92 -11.04
CA LEU A 17 -3.85 17.80 -10.52
C LEU A 17 -4.01 18.08 -9.03
N ALA A 18 -5.23 18.33 -8.56
CA ALA A 18 -5.50 18.53 -7.15
C ALA A 18 -5.12 17.30 -6.32
N VAL A 19 -5.43 16.08 -6.77
CA VAL A 19 -5.07 14.83 -6.08
C VAL A 19 -3.56 14.57 -6.14
N LEU A 20 -2.89 14.89 -7.24
CA LEU A 20 -1.42 14.77 -7.34
C LEU A 20 -0.71 15.76 -6.41
N LEU A 21 -1.19 17.00 -6.30
CA LEU A 21 -0.66 18.00 -5.34
C LEU A 21 -0.91 17.55 -3.89
N LEU A 22 -2.11 17.04 -3.58
CA LEU A 22 -2.40 16.46 -2.28
C LEU A 22 -1.41 15.33 -1.97
N ARG A 23 -1.20 14.39 -2.90
CA ARG A 23 -0.26 13.28 -2.73
C ARG A 23 1.16 13.79 -2.46
N ALA A 24 1.65 14.76 -3.23
CA ALA A 24 2.97 15.34 -3.04
C ALA A 24 3.12 15.99 -1.65
N GLY A 25 2.10 16.75 -1.20
CA GLY A 25 2.09 17.35 0.13
C GLY A 25 2.11 16.30 1.25
N LEU A 26 1.30 15.24 1.13
CA LEU A 26 1.26 14.15 2.11
C LEU A 26 2.57 13.34 2.14
N GLN A 27 3.23 13.14 1.00
CA GLN A 27 4.53 12.48 0.92
C GLN A 27 5.63 13.31 1.61
N ALA A 28 5.68 14.62 1.36
CA ALA A 28 6.64 15.51 2.03
C ALA A 28 6.46 15.53 3.56
N GLN A 29 5.24 15.35 4.06
CA GLN A 29 4.98 15.21 5.50
C GLN A 29 5.39 13.82 6.02
N GLY A 30 5.20 12.76 5.23
CA GLY A 30 5.51 11.38 5.60
C GLY A 30 7.02 11.08 5.67
N GLU A 31 7.85 11.77 4.87
CA GLU A 31 9.30 11.63 4.89
C GLU A 31 9.92 12.08 6.24
N ASN A 32 9.20 12.88 7.01
CA ASN A 32 9.61 13.29 8.36
C ASN A 32 9.20 12.31 9.46
N ASP A 33 8.56 11.18 9.13
CA ASP A 33 8.18 10.14 10.11
C ASP A 33 9.40 9.30 10.50
N ALA A 34 10.19 9.84 11.44
CA ALA A 34 11.41 9.20 11.95
C ALA A 34 11.16 7.96 12.84
N SER A 35 9.94 7.40 12.85
CA SER A 35 9.59 6.28 13.73
C SER A 35 10.33 4.98 13.40
N GLY A 36 10.87 4.82 12.20
CA GLY A 36 11.55 3.60 11.75
C GLY A 36 10.64 2.36 11.74
N LEU A 37 9.32 2.57 11.82
CA LEU A 37 8.35 1.50 11.83
C LEU A 37 8.07 1.01 10.42
N GLN A 38 8.21 -0.29 10.20
CA GLN A 38 7.93 -0.94 8.92
C GLN A 38 6.57 -1.63 8.93
N PRO A 39 5.85 -1.68 7.80
CA PRO A 39 4.56 -2.37 7.74
C PRO A 39 4.75 -3.88 7.98
N LEU A 40 4.00 -4.43 8.94
CA LEU A 40 3.93 -5.86 9.19
C LEU A 40 3.15 -6.52 8.06
N ARG A 41 3.78 -7.46 7.37
CA ARG A 41 3.16 -8.18 6.25
C ARG A 41 3.04 -9.65 6.58
N ALA A 42 1.87 -10.23 6.34
CA ALA A 42 1.73 -11.67 6.39
C ALA A 42 2.69 -12.33 5.40
N ALA A 43 3.39 -13.37 5.83
CA ALA A 43 4.30 -14.13 5.02
C ALA A 43 3.78 -15.56 4.86
N THR A 44 3.86 -16.08 3.64
CA THR A 44 3.63 -17.49 3.37
C THR A 44 5.00 -18.15 3.19
N LEU A 45 5.39 -18.95 4.14
CA LEU A 45 6.60 -19.79 4.02
C LEU A 45 6.23 -20.99 3.16
N VAL A 46 6.54 -20.93 1.88
CA VAL A 46 6.23 -21.99 0.91
C VAL A 46 7.52 -22.67 0.52
N ALA A 47 7.57 -23.98 0.67
CA ALA A 47 8.74 -24.79 0.32
C ALA A 47 8.90 -24.97 -1.20
N ASP A 48 7.79 -24.88 -1.96
CA ASP A 48 7.79 -25.04 -3.41
C ASP A 48 7.94 -23.69 -4.10
N PRO A 49 9.01 -23.47 -4.90
CA PRO A 49 9.26 -22.23 -5.65
C PRO A 49 8.11 -21.83 -6.58
N TYR A 50 7.44 -22.80 -7.20
CA TYR A 50 6.31 -22.54 -8.09
C TYR A 50 5.11 -21.97 -7.34
N GLN A 51 4.76 -22.58 -6.19
CA GLN A 51 3.69 -22.07 -5.33
C GLN A 51 4.02 -20.69 -4.76
N ALA A 52 5.28 -20.44 -4.40
CA ALA A 52 5.73 -19.13 -3.93
C ALA A 52 5.57 -18.06 -5.03
N MET A 53 5.98 -18.38 -6.25
CA MET A 53 5.83 -17.48 -7.40
C MET A 53 4.35 -17.20 -7.69
N TRP A 54 3.50 -18.22 -7.69
CA TRP A 54 2.06 -18.07 -7.91
C TRP A 54 1.40 -17.25 -6.80
N ALA A 55 1.70 -17.53 -5.54
CA ALA A 55 1.20 -16.76 -4.40
C ALA A 55 1.57 -15.27 -4.49
N ALA A 56 2.79 -14.97 -4.93
CA ALA A 56 3.24 -13.60 -5.15
C ALA A 56 2.57 -12.93 -6.36
N ALA A 57 2.37 -13.66 -7.46
CA ALA A 57 1.78 -13.14 -8.69
C ALA A 57 0.25 -12.98 -8.62
N ARG A 58 -0.42 -13.85 -7.88
CA ARG A 58 -1.88 -13.94 -7.79
C ARG A 58 -2.58 -12.60 -7.55
N PRO A 59 -2.22 -11.77 -6.55
CA PRO A 59 -2.90 -10.49 -6.32
C PRO A 59 -2.76 -9.53 -7.50
N PHE A 60 -1.61 -9.53 -8.18
CA PHE A 60 -1.39 -8.69 -9.37
C PHE A 60 -2.23 -9.16 -10.55
N VAL A 61 -2.30 -10.48 -10.79
CA VAL A 61 -3.10 -11.06 -11.88
C VAL A 61 -4.58 -10.75 -11.68
N PHE A 62 -5.13 -10.99 -10.48
CA PHE A 62 -6.54 -10.69 -10.22
C PHE A 62 -6.84 -9.19 -10.27
N THR A 63 -5.94 -8.34 -9.79
CA THR A 63 -6.10 -6.89 -9.89
C THR A 63 -6.09 -6.44 -11.34
N ALA A 64 -5.14 -6.93 -12.15
CA ALA A 64 -5.06 -6.61 -13.57
C ALA A 64 -6.30 -7.08 -14.36
N LEU A 65 -6.77 -8.31 -14.11
CA LEU A 65 -8.00 -8.83 -14.72
C LEU A 65 -9.23 -8.03 -14.29
N GLY A 66 -9.33 -7.68 -13.01
CA GLY A 66 -10.41 -6.84 -12.48
C GLY A 66 -10.44 -5.46 -13.13
N LEU A 67 -9.27 -4.80 -13.26
CA LEU A 67 -9.15 -3.52 -13.94
C LEU A 67 -9.51 -3.63 -15.42
N LEU A 68 -9.03 -4.66 -16.12
CA LEU A 68 -9.37 -4.90 -17.52
C LEU A 68 -10.89 -5.07 -17.70
N ALA A 69 -11.52 -5.91 -16.87
CA ALA A 69 -12.95 -6.10 -16.88
C ALA A 69 -13.72 -4.79 -16.61
N ALA A 70 -13.29 -4.01 -15.62
CA ALA A 70 -13.89 -2.72 -15.31
C ALA A 70 -13.78 -1.72 -16.48
N VAL A 71 -12.63 -1.64 -17.14
CA VAL A 71 -12.42 -0.80 -18.33
C VAL A 71 -13.31 -1.23 -19.49
N LEU A 72 -13.41 -2.54 -19.76
CA LEU A 72 -14.27 -3.08 -20.82
C LEU A 72 -15.75 -2.81 -20.55
N LEU A 73 -16.21 -3.01 -19.31
CA LEU A 73 -17.58 -2.72 -18.90
C LEU A 73 -17.89 -1.22 -18.99
N LEU A 74 -16.99 -0.37 -18.53
CA LEU A 74 -17.15 1.09 -18.62
C LEU A 74 -17.21 1.54 -20.07
N ARG A 75 -16.33 1.02 -20.92
CA ARG A 75 -16.33 1.32 -22.37
C ARG A 75 -17.63 0.86 -23.04
N TRP A 76 -18.12 -0.32 -22.69
CA TRP A 76 -19.39 -0.85 -23.20
C TRP A 76 -20.58 0.02 -22.74
N ALA A 77 -20.66 0.33 -21.43
CA ALA A 77 -21.71 1.17 -20.86
C ALA A 77 -21.71 2.57 -21.46
N LEU A 78 -20.53 3.18 -21.61
CA LEU A 78 -20.39 4.49 -22.25
C LEU A 78 -20.86 4.47 -23.72
N ARG A 79 -20.47 3.44 -24.48
CA ARG A 79 -20.94 3.31 -25.86
C ARG A 79 -22.47 3.12 -25.94
N ALA A 80 -23.06 2.32 -25.06
CA ALA A 80 -24.49 2.11 -24.98
C ALA A 80 -25.23 3.43 -24.61
N ALA A 81 -24.72 4.17 -23.65
CA ALA A 81 -25.24 5.47 -23.25
C ALA A 81 -25.17 6.51 -24.38
N LEU A 82 -24.03 6.58 -25.07
CA LEU A 82 -23.83 7.48 -26.22
C LEU A 82 -24.79 7.16 -27.37
N ARG A 83 -25.02 5.89 -27.66
CA ARG A 83 -25.98 5.49 -28.70
C ARG A 83 -27.43 5.85 -28.37
N ARG A 84 -27.81 5.76 -27.06
CA ARG A 84 -29.20 5.99 -26.62
C ARG A 84 -29.50 7.48 -26.37
N HIS A 85 -28.53 8.26 -25.85
CA HIS A 85 -28.79 9.58 -25.30
C HIS A 85 -27.98 10.70 -25.99
N GLY A 86 -26.98 10.34 -26.76
CA GLY A 86 -26.07 11.29 -27.39
C GLY A 86 -25.11 11.97 -26.42
N TRP A 87 -24.04 12.54 -26.95
CA TRP A 87 -22.96 13.19 -26.17
C TRP A 87 -23.43 14.34 -25.26
N PRO A 88 -24.33 15.24 -25.68
CA PRO A 88 -24.73 16.37 -24.82
C PRO A 88 -25.36 15.95 -23.49
N ARG A 89 -26.08 14.82 -23.47
CA ARG A 89 -26.69 14.29 -22.24
C ARG A 89 -25.74 13.42 -21.41
N VAL A 90 -24.80 12.74 -22.04
CA VAL A 90 -23.83 11.84 -21.37
C VAL A 90 -22.67 12.63 -20.76
N ARG A 91 -22.23 13.73 -21.39
CA ARG A 91 -21.08 14.53 -20.97
C ARG A 91 -21.11 14.94 -19.49
N PRO A 92 -22.19 15.56 -18.94
CA PRO A 92 -22.17 16.01 -17.55
C PRO A 92 -22.00 14.83 -16.56
N TRP A 93 -22.62 13.69 -16.87
CA TRP A 93 -22.46 12.49 -16.05
C TRP A 93 -21.05 11.88 -16.15
N ALA A 94 -20.47 11.87 -17.34
CA ALA A 94 -19.09 11.40 -17.53
C ALA A 94 -18.09 12.26 -16.78
N VAL A 95 -18.24 13.59 -16.83
CA VAL A 95 -17.41 14.52 -16.06
C VAL A 95 -17.64 14.38 -14.58
N ALA A 96 -18.88 14.25 -14.11
CA ALA A 96 -19.19 14.05 -12.70
C ALA A 96 -18.57 12.75 -12.15
N LEU A 97 -18.67 11.64 -12.89
CA LEU A 97 -18.06 10.37 -12.53
C LEU A 97 -16.52 10.45 -12.52
N TRP A 98 -15.93 11.15 -13.48
CA TRP A 98 -14.49 11.40 -13.53
C TRP A 98 -14.01 12.17 -12.31
N VAL A 99 -14.66 13.28 -11.98
CA VAL A 99 -14.33 14.08 -10.79
C VAL A 99 -14.52 13.24 -9.51
N LEU A 100 -15.64 12.52 -9.40
CA LEU A 100 -15.91 11.65 -8.24
C LEU A 100 -14.83 10.58 -8.06
N ALA A 101 -14.38 9.94 -9.14
CA ALA A 101 -13.31 8.93 -9.07
C ALA A 101 -12.01 9.52 -8.50
N TRP A 102 -11.63 10.73 -8.92
CA TRP A 102 -10.46 11.42 -8.37
C TRP A 102 -10.66 11.87 -6.92
N LEU A 103 -11.83 12.36 -6.56
CA LEU A 103 -12.16 12.72 -5.17
C LEU A 103 -12.10 11.50 -4.25
N LEU A 104 -12.60 10.34 -4.69
CA LEU A 104 -12.48 9.08 -3.93
C LEU A 104 -11.02 8.67 -3.77
N GLY A 105 -10.21 8.80 -4.83
CA GLY A 105 -8.76 8.57 -4.76
C GLY A 105 -8.07 9.50 -3.76
N GLY A 106 -8.40 10.79 -3.79
CA GLY A 106 -7.89 11.79 -2.84
C GLY A 106 -8.33 11.50 -1.39
N ALA A 107 -9.60 11.15 -1.19
CA ALA A 107 -10.13 10.77 0.12
C ALA A 107 -9.43 9.52 0.67
N TRP A 108 -9.12 8.54 -0.19
CA TRP A 108 -8.36 7.36 0.19
C TRP A 108 -6.93 7.71 0.64
N LEU A 109 -6.23 8.57 -0.11
CA LEU A 109 -4.89 9.03 0.26
C LEU A 109 -4.89 9.76 1.61
N LEU A 110 -5.87 10.63 1.82
CA LEU A 110 -6.04 11.34 3.09
C LEU A 110 -6.36 10.37 4.24
N ALA A 111 -7.27 9.43 4.01
CA ALA A 111 -7.61 8.41 5.01
C ALA A 111 -6.40 7.54 5.38
N ASP A 112 -5.57 7.14 4.40
CA ASP A 112 -4.33 6.39 4.66
C ASP A 112 -3.32 7.21 5.46
N HIS A 113 -3.16 8.49 5.14
CA HIS A 113 -2.31 9.41 5.91
C HIS A 113 -2.78 9.58 7.36
N LEU A 114 -4.07 9.85 7.57
CA LEU A 114 -4.67 9.97 8.90
C LEU A 114 -4.59 8.65 9.69
N ASN A 115 -4.76 7.52 9.00
CA ASN A 115 -4.62 6.20 9.60
C ASN A 115 -3.20 5.97 10.13
N ARG A 116 -2.18 6.41 9.39
CA ARG A 116 -0.78 6.32 9.82
C ARG A 116 -0.42 7.32 10.91
N GLY A 117 -0.95 8.54 10.85
CA GLY A 117 -0.69 9.58 11.86
C GLY A 117 -1.34 9.31 13.21
N ALA A 118 -2.41 8.51 13.25
CA ALA A 118 -3.14 8.19 14.48
C ALA A 118 -2.92 6.72 14.92
N ARG A 119 -1.69 6.21 14.74
CA ARG A 119 -1.30 4.87 15.21
C ARG A 119 -1.35 4.80 16.73
N GLN A 120 -1.72 3.63 17.24
CA GLN A 120 -1.77 3.32 18.65
C GLN A 120 -0.74 2.23 18.99
N PRO A 121 0.07 2.40 20.03
CA PRO A 121 1.02 1.39 20.43
C PRO A 121 0.29 0.14 20.91
N LEU A 122 0.78 -1.01 20.49
CA LEU A 122 0.36 -2.33 20.98
C LEU A 122 1.32 -2.80 22.07
N PRO A 123 0.86 -3.70 22.96
CA PRO A 123 1.75 -4.33 23.91
C PRO A 123 2.98 -4.94 23.23
N GLU A 124 4.14 -4.79 23.84
CA GLU A 124 5.36 -5.43 23.38
C GLU A 124 5.19 -6.94 23.40
N GLN A 125 5.60 -7.60 22.33
CA GLN A 125 5.47 -9.04 22.17
C GLN A 125 6.83 -9.70 21.93
N THR A 126 7.04 -10.86 22.53
CA THR A 126 8.15 -11.73 22.19
C THR A 126 7.75 -12.60 21.02
N VAL A 127 8.51 -12.54 19.93
CA VAL A 127 8.27 -13.27 18.70
C VAL A 127 9.42 -14.23 18.41
N ARG A 128 9.13 -15.35 17.75
CA ARG A 128 10.13 -16.33 17.35
C ARG A 128 10.59 -16.09 15.93
N VAL A 129 11.89 -15.93 15.72
CA VAL A 129 12.50 -15.81 14.40
C VAL A 129 12.46 -17.15 13.67
N LEU A 130 11.82 -17.20 12.52
CA LEU A 130 11.72 -18.40 11.68
C LEU A 130 12.78 -18.41 10.58
N LEU A 131 13.04 -17.24 9.97
CA LEU A 131 14.00 -17.06 8.88
C LEU A 131 14.49 -15.62 8.89
N ALA A 132 15.76 -15.42 8.59
CA ALA A 132 16.34 -14.11 8.34
C ALA A 132 17.05 -14.13 6.98
N ARG A 133 16.88 -13.06 6.21
CA ARG A 133 17.49 -12.90 4.89
C ARG A 133 18.08 -11.51 4.77
N GLU A 134 19.30 -11.42 4.29
CA GLU A 134 19.93 -10.13 4.02
C GLU A 134 19.32 -9.47 2.77
N VAL A 135 19.02 -8.19 2.90
CA VAL A 135 18.55 -7.33 1.81
C VAL A 135 19.60 -6.26 1.58
N PRO A 136 20.28 -6.27 0.44
CA PRO A 136 21.31 -5.29 0.15
C PRO A 136 20.74 -3.88 0.07
N ALA A 137 21.53 -2.90 0.45
CA ALA A 137 21.20 -1.50 0.24
C ALA A 137 21.03 -1.20 -1.25
N SER A 138 20.09 -0.33 -1.57
CA SER A 138 19.82 0.12 -2.94
C SER A 138 19.62 1.63 -2.95
N GLU A 139 19.56 2.24 -4.14
CA GLU A 139 19.24 3.68 -4.28
C GLU A 139 17.92 4.09 -3.63
N ARG A 140 17.02 3.13 -3.34
CA ARG A 140 15.68 3.36 -2.80
C ARG A 140 15.51 2.90 -1.34
N GLY A 141 16.57 2.38 -0.70
CA GLY A 141 16.48 1.91 0.69
C GLY A 141 17.82 1.53 1.28
N VAL A 142 17.94 1.72 2.59
CA VAL A 142 19.16 1.50 3.38
C VAL A 142 19.58 0.02 3.43
N GLY A 143 18.71 -0.91 3.01
CA GLY A 143 18.93 -2.34 3.17
C GLY A 143 18.79 -2.76 4.63
N GLY A 144 19.20 -4.00 4.94
CA GLY A 144 19.10 -4.56 6.28
C GLY A 144 18.75 -6.03 6.26
N THR A 145 18.04 -6.50 7.28
CA THR A 145 17.62 -7.90 7.39
C THR A 145 16.11 -8.04 7.28
N GLU A 146 15.64 -8.76 6.28
CA GLU A 146 14.23 -9.18 6.21
C GLU A 146 14.04 -10.36 7.15
N VAL A 147 13.24 -10.16 8.20
CA VAL A 147 13.01 -11.15 9.26
C VAL A 147 11.61 -11.70 9.11
N TYR A 148 11.51 -13.03 9.07
CA TYR A 148 10.27 -13.79 9.12
C TYR A 148 10.09 -14.34 10.53
N PHE A 149 8.97 -14.09 11.14
CA PHE A 149 8.74 -14.44 12.53
C PHE A 149 7.30 -14.85 12.79
N GLU A 150 7.11 -15.58 13.87
CA GLU A 150 5.81 -15.98 14.38
C GLU A 150 5.47 -15.15 15.62
N ALA A 151 4.33 -14.47 15.56
CA ALA A 151 3.78 -13.69 16.67
C ALA A 151 2.59 -14.44 17.29
N PRO A 152 2.42 -14.43 18.63
CA PRO A 152 1.37 -15.18 19.31
C PRO A 152 -0.05 -14.78 18.90
N ASP A 153 -0.25 -13.53 18.50
CA ASP A 153 -1.55 -12.95 18.11
C ASP A 153 -1.82 -12.97 16.60
N ALA A 154 -0.91 -13.55 15.81
CA ALA A 154 -1.04 -13.58 14.37
C ALA A 154 -1.40 -14.98 13.87
N PRO A 155 -2.39 -15.13 12.97
CA PRO A 155 -2.81 -16.42 12.43
C PRO A 155 -1.80 -17.02 11.44
N ALA A 156 -0.83 -16.24 10.99
CA ALA A 156 0.21 -16.65 10.04
C ALA A 156 1.53 -15.96 10.35
N PRO A 157 2.66 -16.55 9.92
CA PRO A 157 3.95 -15.90 10.01
C PRO A 157 3.92 -14.50 9.42
N GLN A 158 4.68 -13.60 10.01
CA GLN A 158 4.81 -12.23 9.56
C GLN A 158 6.22 -11.95 9.09
N ARG A 159 6.39 -10.92 8.29
CA ARG A 159 7.70 -10.43 7.87
C ARG A 159 7.78 -8.92 8.03
N LEU A 160 8.97 -8.46 8.35
CA LEU A 160 9.33 -7.05 8.28
C LEU A 160 10.81 -6.88 7.91
N LEU A 161 11.18 -5.71 7.41
CA LEU A 161 12.56 -5.33 7.16
C LEU A 161 13.12 -4.62 8.39
N ALA A 162 14.12 -5.21 9.05
CA ALA A 162 14.91 -4.57 10.08
C ALA A 162 16.02 -3.74 9.38
N GLU A 163 15.73 -2.46 9.14
CA GLU A 163 16.62 -1.55 8.42
C GLU A 163 17.96 -1.38 9.13
N ALA A 164 19.04 -1.35 8.35
CA ALA A 164 20.42 -1.18 8.82
C ALA A 164 20.88 -2.21 9.86
N GLN A 165 20.13 -3.30 10.09
CA GLN A 165 20.54 -4.34 11.03
C GLN A 165 21.14 -5.54 10.28
N PRO A 166 22.28 -6.08 10.79
CA PRO A 166 22.91 -7.23 10.17
C PRO A 166 22.11 -8.52 10.44
N ILE A 167 22.26 -9.50 9.54
CA ILE A 167 21.56 -10.79 9.65
C ILE A 167 21.90 -11.52 10.96
N GLY A 168 23.10 -11.38 11.48
CA GLY A 168 23.53 -11.96 12.73
C GLY A 168 22.78 -11.47 13.97
N ALA A 169 22.07 -10.34 13.88
CA ALA A 169 21.25 -9.82 14.96
C ALA A 169 19.97 -10.65 15.20
N PHE A 170 19.56 -11.48 14.21
CA PHE A 170 18.35 -12.29 14.26
C PHE A 170 18.62 -13.76 13.94
N PRO A 171 19.28 -14.51 14.85
CA PRO A 171 19.52 -15.92 14.64
C PRO A 171 18.22 -16.70 14.48
N ILE A 172 18.19 -17.69 13.59
CA ILE A 172 17.03 -18.55 13.40
C ILE A 172 16.72 -19.31 14.68
N GLY A 173 15.45 -19.33 15.07
CA GLY A 173 14.97 -19.96 16.31
C GLY A 173 15.11 -19.07 17.55
N SER A 174 15.80 -17.93 17.46
CA SER A 174 15.91 -16.98 18.57
C SER A 174 14.58 -16.27 18.84
N GLN A 175 14.50 -15.64 20.01
CA GLN A 175 13.41 -14.75 20.37
C GLN A 175 13.82 -13.30 20.11
N ALA A 176 12.93 -12.52 19.50
CA ALA A 176 13.11 -11.08 19.32
C ALA A 176 11.94 -10.33 19.94
N ARG A 177 12.13 -9.05 20.27
CA ARG A 177 11.05 -8.19 20.78
C ARG A 177 10.43 -7.42 19.64
N LEU A 178 9.11 -7.54 19.49
CA LEU A 178 8.32 -6.80 18.53
C LEU A 178 7.65 -5.62 19.21
N HIS A 179 8.05 -4.41 18.81
CA HIS A 179 7.31 -3.21 19.13
C HIS A 179 6.39 -2.92 17.96
N ALA A 180 5.09 -3.02 18.17
CA ALA A 180 4.10 -2.86 17.12
C ALA A 180 3.14 -1.71 17.42
N GLU A 181 2.62 -1.11 16.36
CA GLU A 181 1.55 -0.12 16.40
C GLU A 181 0.44 -0.50 15.44
N ALA A 182 -0.80 -0.31 15.82
CA ALA A 182 -1.96 -0.48 14.96
C ALA A 182 -2.40 0.85 14.39
N GLY A 183 -2.72 0.88 13.11
CA GLY A 183 -3.38 2.03 12.52
C GLY A 183 -4.79 2.21 13.08
N ARG A 184 -5.33 3.41 12.96
CA ARG A 184 -6.67 3.72 13.47
C ARG A 184 -7.77 2.83 12.87
N TRP A 185 -7.64 2.49 11.59
CA TRP A 185 -8.66 1.73 10.86
C TRP A 185 -8.14 0.42 10.27
N TRP A 186 -6.86 0.41 9.83
CA TRP A 186 -6.24 -0.77 9.22
C TRP A 186 -4.72 -0.74 9.31
N GLY A 187 -4.13 -1.92 9.15
CA GLY A 187 -2.68 -2.10 9.09
C GLY A 187 -2.02 -2.15 10.48
N ARG A 188 -0.89 -2.79 10.51
CA ARG A 188 0.02 -2.82 11.66
C ARG A 188 1.42 -2.48 11.16
N TRP A 189 2.14 -1.74 11.97
CA TRP A 189 3.54 -1.38 11.75
C TRP A 189 4.34 -1.86 12.95
N GLY A 190 5.61 -2.14 12.73
CA GLY A 190 6.45 -2.58 13.83
C GLY A 190 7.93 -2.42 13.54
N ARG A 191 8.71 -2.61 14.57
CA ARG A 191 10.16 -2.79 14.50
C ARG A 191 10.55 -3.96 15.39
N LEU A 192 11.56 -4.70 14.96
CA LEU A 192 12.15 -5.76 15.76
C LEU A 192 13.38 -5.24 16.47
N ALA A 193 13.44 -5.52 17.76
CA ALA A 193 14.66 -5.37 18.54
C ALA A 193 15.30 -6.78 18.70
N PRO A 194 16.63 -6.90 18.51
CA PRO A 194 17.33 -8.14 18.75
C PRO A 194 17.12 -8.64 20.16
N PRO A 195 17.34 -9.93 20.43
CA PRO A 195 17.24 -10.47 21.79
C PRO A 195 18.13 -9.71 22.74
N ALA A 196 17.64 -9.42 23.94
CA ALA A 196 18.43 -8.78 24.99
C ALA A 196 19.50 -9.77 25.46
N GLY A 197 20.74 -9.51 25.12
CA GLY A 197 21.90 -10.26 25.60
C GLY A 197 22.32 -11.41 24.65
N GLY A 198 22.98 -11.07 23.57
CA GLY A 198 23.96 -11.91 22.89
C GLY A 198 25.35 -11.40 23.23
#